data_41ec9539fe05d21814bb7149bd709575
#
_entry.id   41ec9539fe05d21814bb7149bd709575
#
_cell.length_a   1.000
_cell.length_b   1.000
_cell.length_c   1.000
_cell.angle_alpha   90.00
_cell.angle_beta   90.00
_cell.angle_gamma   90.00
#
_symmetry.space_group_name_H-M   'P 1'
#
loop_
_entity.id
_entity.type
_entity.pdbx_description
1 polymer ?
#
loop_
_entity_poly.entity_id
_entity_poly.type
_entity_poly.pdbx_seq_one_letter_code
_entity_poly.pdbx_strand_id
1 'polypeptide(L)'
;MSVIEEAGGRTGPGLDQAAAAGGVRELAIEVSGLRMSYDGVEAVRGIDLRVFKGEIFTFLGPNGAGKTTTVEILEGHRKRTAGEVQVLGEDPEHADRAWRARVGVVLQASRVEPQLTVRECLELYAGYYPKPRPVQEVLELVGLKAKANLRGSHLSGGQQRRVDVALALIGDPELVFLDEPTTGFDPSARRSAWEMIDGLRNLGKTVFLTTHYMDEAEALADRIAVLRGGTIVAEGTPGTLGGRDRASYQISFTAPDGVALAQLPVPPKSTSPHGESTRVLIESDQVMETLQALSGWALEHRYQLTDLQVHRPALEDVYLALTESPR
;
A
#
# COMPACT_ATOMS: atom_id res chain seq x y z
N MET A 1 13.43 10.99 52.03
CA MET A 1 12.14 10.48 51.55
C MET A 1 11.74 11.41 50.41
N SER A 2 11.98 10.97 49.21
CA SER A 2 11.55 11.68 48.01
C SER A 2 11.11 10.64 47.01
N VAL A 3 9.84 10.68 46.65
CA VAL A 3 9.16 9.77 45.74
C VAL A 3 9.45 10.28 44.32
N ILE A 4 10.06 9.47 43.47
CA ILE A 4 10.21 9.69 42.05
C ILE A 4 9.04 8.98 41.37
N GLU A 5 8.18 9.76 40.76
CA GLU A 5 7.01 9.32 39.99
C GLU A 5 7.50 8.88 38.60
N GLU A 6 7.31 7.61 38.28
CA GLU A 6 7.61 7.02 36.95
C GLU A 6 6.58 7.51 35.93
N ALA A 7 7.07 8.19 34.89
CA ALA A 7 6.29 8.50 33.72
C ALA A 7 6.13 7.23 32.86
N GLY A 8 4.96 6.60 32.94
CA GLY A 8 4.57 5.46 32.12
C GLY A 8 4.39 5.85 30.65
N GLY A 9 5.35 5.45 29.81
CA GLY A 9 5.22 5.50 28.36
C GLY A 9 4.12 4.56 27.88
N ARG A 10 3.09 5.10 27.25
CA ARG A 10 2.07 4.32 26.55
C ARG A 10 2.63 3.83 25.22
N THR A 11 3.10 2.58 25.19
CA THR A 11 3.35 1.83 23.96
C THR A 11 2.00 1.48 23.34
N GLY A 12 1.78 1.89 22.08
CA GLY A 12 0.62 1.53 21.29
C GLY A 12 0.57 0.00 21.05
N PRO A 13 -0.61 -0.60 20.94
CA PRO A 13 -0.74 -2.03 20.73
C PRO A 13 -0.44 -2.40 19.27
N GLY A 14 0.65 -3.14 19.03
CA GLY A 14 0.88 -3.73 17.71
C GLY A 14 2.28 -4.12 17.29
N LEU A 15 3.33 -3.69 18.00
CA LEU A 15 4.72 -3.86 17.52
C LEU A 15 5.40 -5.20 17.86
N ASP A 16 4.81 -6.05 18.71
CA ASP A 16 5.53 -7.20 19.32
C ASP A 16 5.23 -8.59 18.73
N GLN A 17 4.37 -8.73 17.74
CA GLN A 17 4.02 -10.07 17.22
C GLN A 17 4.85 -10.55 16.01
N ALA A 18 5.74 -9.74 15.44
CA ALA A 18 6.61 -10.13 14.32
C ALA A 18 7.95 -10.76 14.74
N ALA A 19 8.24 -10.90 16.03
CA ALA A 19 9.52 -11.35 16.56
C ALA A 19 9.71 -12.89 16.61
N ALA A 20 8.80 -13.70 16.09
CA ALA A 20 8.80 -15.16 16.25
C ALA A 20 9.51 -15.97 15.14
N ALA A 21 10.12 -15.32 14.14
CA ALA A 21 10.93 -16.00 13.13
C ALA A 21 12.40 -15.54 13.26
N GLY A 22 13.25 -16.37 13.85
CA GLY A 22 14.61 -16.14 14.31
C GLY A 22 15.62 -15.62 13.28
N GLY A 23 15.54 -14.35 12.94
CA GLY A 23 16.57 -13.57 12.23
C GLY A 23 16.30 -12.10 12.48
N VAL A 24 17.33 -11.34 12.86
CA VAL A 24 17.22 -9.88 12.96
C VAL A 24 16.98 -9.35 11.55
N ARG A 25 15.73 -8.98 11.21
CA ARG A 25 15.42 -8.35 9.92
C ARG A 25 16.01 -6.94 9.93
N GLU A 26 16.85 -6.65 8.94
CA GLU A 26 17.50 -5.35 8.81
C GLU A 26 16.47 -4.29 8.39
N LEU A 27 16.54 -3.10 9.01
CA LEU A 27 15.66 -1.98 8.70
C LEU A 27 16.21 -1.19 7.51
N ALA A 28 15.32 -0.86 6.58
CA ALA A 28 15.57 0.11 5.51
C ALA A 28 15.15 1.53 5.95
N ILE A 29 14.03 1.63 6.70
CA ILE A 29 13.54 2.91 7.22
C ILE A 29 13.18 2.71 8.70
N GLU A 30 13.61 3.65 9.54
CA GLU A 30 13.19 3.79 10.93
C GLU A 30 12.81 5.23 11.23
N VAL A 31 11.60 5.43 11.76
CA VAL A 31 11.04 6.73 12.08
C VAL A 31 10.48 6.70 13.48
N SER A 32 10.80 7.71 14.27
CA SER A 32 10.28 7.87 15.63
C SER A 32 9.76 9.27 15.86
N GLY A 33 8.47 9.39 16.20
CA GLY A 33 7.80 10.63 16.54
C GLY A 33 7.83 11.70 15.46
N LEU A 34 7.83 11.33 14.18
CA LEU A 34 7.93 12.29 13.06
C LEU A 34 6.79 13.28 13.08
N ARG A 35 7.13 14.59 13.07
CA ARG A 35 6.18 15.69 12.96
C ARG A 35 6.55 16.65 11.85
N MET A 36 5.54 17.19 11.19
CA MET A 36 5.68 18.26 10.22
C MET A 36 4.50 19.23 10.29
N SER A 37 4.81 20.52 10.46
CA SER A 37 3.83 21.58 10.49
C SER A 37 4.11 22.61 9.39
N TYR A 38 3.04 23.13 8.78
CA TYR A 38 3.03 24.25 7.85
C TYR A 38 2.16 25.37 8.44
N ASP A 39 2.73 26.52 8.70
CA ASP A 39 2.00 27.69 9.19
C ASP A 39 1.06 27.37 10.38
N GLY A 40 1.52 26.52 11.30
CA GLY A 40 0.77 26.11 12.48
C GLY A 40 -0.20 24.94 12.27
N VAL A 41 -0.33 24.41 11.04
CA VAL A 41 -1.13 23.22 10.74
C VAL A 41 -0.24 22.00 10.68
N GLU A 42 -0.46 21.02 11.58
CA GLU A 42 0.29 19.76 11.56
C GLU A 42 -0.21 18.84 10.43
N ALA A 43 0.62 18.64 9.43
CA ALA A 43 0.39 17.68 8.35
C ALA A 43 0.81 16.25 8.73
N VAL A 44 1.83 16.12 9.62
CA VAL A 44 2.30 14.85 10.20
C VAL A 44 2.38 15.03 11.71
N ARG A 45 1.79 14.10 12.47
CA ARG A 45 1.44 14.26 13.89
C ARG A 45 2.04 13.19 14.78
N GLY A 46 3.34 12.94 14.67
CA GLY A 46 4.03 11.94 15.51
C GLY A 46 3.88 10.53 14.95
N ILE A 47 4.42 10.28 13.75
CA ILE A 47 4.45 8.97 13.11
C ILE A 47 5.65 8.19 13.62
N ASP A 48 5.39 6.94 14.03
CA ASP A 48 6.39 5.91 14.24
C ASP A 48 6.25 4.87 13.13
N LEU A 49 7.37 4.49 12.48
CA LEU A 49 7.35 3.64 11.30
C LEU A 49 8.63 2.81 11.21
N ARG A 50 8.49 1.53 10.85
CA ARG A 50 9.61 0.64 10.53
C ARG A 50 9.37 -0.09 9.23
N VAL A 51 10.31 0.02 8.29
CA VAL A 51 10.28 -0.70 7.02
C VAL A 51 11.50 -1.60 6.96
N PHE A 52 11.30 -2.89 6.66
CA PHE A 52 12.38 -3.87 6.57
C PHE A 52 12.95 -3.93 5.16
N LYS A 53 14.23 -4.30 5.04
CA LYS A 53 14.85 -4.52 3.73
C LYS A 53 14.15 -5.63 2.96
N GLY A 54 13.95 -5.43 1.66
CA GLY A 54 13.36 -6.40 0.74
C GLY A 54 11.84 -6.51 0.80
N GLU A 55 11.13 -5.70 1.62
CA GLU A 55 9.66 -5.68 1.61
C GLU A 55 9.08 -4.59 0.70
N ILE A 56 7.88 -4.80 0.23
CA ILE A 56 7.02 -3.75 -0.34
C ILE A 56 6.15 -3.25 0.80
N PHE A 57 6.47 -2.06 1.28
CA PHE A 57 5.71 -1.37 2.32
C PHE A 57 4.79 -0.33 1.69
N THR A 58 3.51 -0.39 2.01
CA THR A 58 2.50 0.51 1.43
C THR A 58 1.93 1.48 2.44
N PHE A 59 1.96 2.75 2.10
CA PHE A 59 1.40 3.85 2.86
C PHE A 59 0.04 4.21 2.26
N LEU A 60 -1.04 3.70 2.84
CA LEU A 60 -2.41 3.83 2.35
C LEU A 60 -3.12 4.99 3.04
N GLY A 61 -3.82 5.83 2.30
CA GLY A 61 -4.62 6.91 2.89
C GLY A 61 -5.20 7.86 1.87
N PRO A 62 -6.20 8.68 2.27
CA PRO A 62 -6.83 9.64 1.37
C PRO A 62 -5.88 10.79 1.04
N ASN A 63 -6.27 11.62 0.07
CA ASN A 63 -5.55 12.85 -0.25
C ASN A 63 -5.54 13.78 0.96
N GLY A 64 -4.40 14.42 1.21
CA GLY A 64 -4.22 15.28 2.38
C GLY A 64 -3.97 14.55 3.71
N ALA A 65 -3.85 13.22 3.72
CA ALA A 65 -3.54 12.46 4.94
C ALA A 65 -2.11 12.67 5.47
N GLY A 66 -1.21 13.27 4.69
CA GLY A 66 0.20 13.47 5.04
C GLY A 66 1.16 12.52 4.33
N LYS A 67 0.70 11.70 3.36
CA LYS A 67 1.54 10.72 2.63
C LYS A 67 2.73 11.37 1.95
N THR A 68 2.46 12.30 1.02
CA THR A 68 3.52 12.98 0.24
C THR A 68 4.47 13.74 1.14
N THR A 69 3.97 14.44 2.16
CA THR A 69 4.82 15.13 3.13
C THR A 69 5.78 14.18 3.85
N THR A 70 5.27 13.00 4.27
CA THR A 70 6.10 11.97 4.92
C THR A 70 7.15 11.44 3.94
N VAL A 71 6.76 11.10 2.71
CA VAL A 71 7.66 10.59 1.67
C VAL A 71 8.76 11.61 1.35
N GLU A 72 8.43 12.88 1.12
CA GLU A 72 9.41 13.94 0.85
C GLU A 72 10.44 14.11 1.99
N ILE A 73 10.04 13.86 3.25
CA ILE A 73 10.98 13.85 4.38
C ILE A 73 11.89 12.63 4.32
N LEU A 74 11.34 11.43 4.03
CA LEU A 74 12.12 10.19 3.90
C LEU A 74 13.10 10.23 2.72
N GLU A 75 12.75 10.94 1.66
CA GLU A 75 13.59 11.17 0.47
C GLU A 75 14.66 12.25 0.70
N GLY A 76 14.61 12.99 1.81
CA GLY A 76 15.51 14.12 2.09
C GLY A 76 15.20 15.37 1.27
N HIS A 77 14.03 15.45 0.65
CA HIS A 77 13.57 16.62 -0.10
C HIS A 77 12.93 17.69 0.80
N ARG A 78 12.56 17.32 2.03
CA ARG A 78 11.90 18.19 3.00
C ARG A 78 12.46 18.01 4.39
N LYS A 79 12.64 19.14 5.11
CA LYS A 79 12.98 19.12 6.52
C LYS A 79 11.76 18.83 7.37
N ARG A 80 11.94 18.05 8.43
CA ARG A 80 10.92 17.77 9.44
C ARG A 80 10.90 18.86 10.52
N THR A 81 9.78 19.00 11.22
CA THR A 81 9.66 19.90 12.38
C THR A 81 10.22 19.24 13.66
N ALA A 82 10.00 17.93 13.82
CA ALA A 82 10.49 17.16 14.97
C ALA A 82 10.50 15.65 14.65
N GLY A 83 11.10 14.86 15.53
CA GLY A 83 11.22 13.41 15.44
C GLY A 83 12.56 12.98 14.84
N GLU A 84 12.79 11.67 14.86
CA GLU A 84 14.00 11.04 14.33
C GLU A 84 13.65 10.22 13.08
N VAL A 85 14.50 10.29 12.07
CA VAL A 85 14.33 9.57 10.80
C VAL A 85 15.67 9.01 10.38
N GLN A 86 15.69 7.72 10.10
CA GLN A 86 16.82 7.03 9.47
C GLN A 86 16.32 6.28 8.24
N VAL A 87 17.00 6.47 7.12
CA VAL A 87 16.77 5.77 5.86
C VAL A 87 18.09 5.18 5.39
N LEU A 88 18.13 3.85 5.26
CA LEU A 88 19.36 3.09 4.98
C LEU A 88 20.50 3.41 5.97
N GLY A 89 20.12 3.67 7.24
CA GLY A 89 21.05 3.96 8.35
C GLY A 89 21.56 5.40 8.44
N GLU A 90 21.04 6.31 7.63
CA GLU A 90 21.46 7.72 7.61
C GLU A 90 20.23 8.65 7.75
N ASP A 91 20.45 9.86 8.31
CA ASP A 91 19.40 10.89 8.34
C ASP A 91 19.28 11.56 6.97
N PRO A 92 18.12 11.44 6.29
CA PRO A 92 17.92 11.99 4.94
C PRO A 92 18.15 13.51 4.84
N GLU A 93 17.92 14.26 5.94
CA GLU A 93 18.09 15.71 5.96
C GLU A 93 19.57 16.12 5.74
N HIS A 94 20.50 15.25 6.09
CA HIS A 94 21.93 15.47 6.04
C HIS A 94 22.63 14.55 5.02
N ALA A 95 21.84 13.79 4.27
CA ALA A 95 22.32 12.77 3.36
C ALA A 95 23.16 13.33 2.20
N ASP A 96 24.25 12.65 1.93
CA ASP A 96 25.19 13.01 0.89
C ASP A 96 24.84 12.41 -0.49
N ARG A 97 25.74 12.57 -1.45
CA ARG A 97 25.58 12.03 -2.81
C ARG A 97 25.65 10.50 -2.82
N ALA A 98 26.43 9.89 -1.94
CA ALA A 98 26.58 8.44 -1.87
C ALA A 98 25.29 7.79 -1.38
N TRP A 99 24.66 8.36 -0.36
CA TRP A 99 23.34 7.94 0.10
C TRP A 99 22.27 8.09 -1.00
N ARG A 100 22.22 9.24 -1.70
CA ARG A 100 21.25 9.45 -2.79
C ARG A 100 21.39 8.44 -3.92
N ALA A 101 22.58 7.92 -4.16
CA ALA A 101 22.77 6.86 -5.16
C ALA A 101 22.16 5.52 -4.75
N ARG A 102 21.86 5.31 -3.46
CA ARG A 102 21.21 4.10 -2.91
C ARG A 102 19.70 4.19 -2.89
N VAL A 103 19.12 5.36 -3.22
CA VAL A 103 17.69 5.64 -3.19
C VAL A 103 17.20 5.96 -4.59
N GLY A 104 16.19 5.28 -5.05
CA GLY A 104 15.45 5.57 -6.28
C GLY A 104 14.13 6.27 -5.96
N VAL A 105 13.77 7.29 -6.72
CA VAL A 105 12.53 8.05 -6.49
C VAL A 105 11.74 8.15 -7.78
N VAL A 106 10.46 7.81 -7.72
CA VAL A 106 9.49 8.00 -8.81
C VAL A 106 8.42 8.95 -8.34
N LEU A 107 8.52 10.21 -8.76
CA LEU A 107 7.59 11.27 -8.39
C LEU A 107 6.23 11.10 -9.10
N GLN A 108 5.17 11.64 -8.49
CA GLN A 108 3.82 11.64 -9.06
C GLN A 108 3.75 12.32 -10.44
N ALA A 109 4.48 13.42 -10.61
CA ALA A 109 4.56 14.17 -11.86
C ALA A 109 6.01 14.25 -12.34
N SER A 110 6.46 13.23 -13.06
CA SER A 110 7.72 13.29 -13.79
C SER A 110 7.49 13.42 -15.30
N ARG A 111 8.41 14.03 -15.98
CA ARG A 111 8.37 14.18 -17.44
C ARG A 111 9.65 13.62 -18.01
N VAL A 112 9.49 12.55 -18.80
CA VAL A 112 10.58 12.04 -19.63
C VAL A 112 10.97 13.13 -20.63
N GLU A 113 12.30 13.30 -20.85
CA GLU A 113 12.80 14.26 -21.82
C GLU A 113 12.23 13.97 -23.23
N PRO A 114 11.38 14.88 -23.79
CA PRO A 114 10.61 14.58 -24.99
C PRO A 114 11.46 14.31 -26.24
N GLN A 115 12.66 14.90 -26.27
CA GLN A 115 13.55 14.87 -27.44
C GLN A 115 14.48 13.65 -27.45
N LEU A 116 14.76 13.09 -26.30
CA LEU A 116 15.60 11.89 -26.16
C LEU A 116 14.81 10.63 -26.41
N THR A 117 15.47 9.62 -26.94
CA THR A 117 14.96 8.25 -26.93
C THR A 117 15.02 7.69 -25.52
N VAL A 118 14.23 6.63 -25.24
CA VAL A 118 14.26 5.96 -23.95
C VAL A 118 15.68 5.52 -23.60
N ARG A 119 16.42 4.96 -24.55
CA ARG A 119 17.82 4.55 -24.37
C ARG A 119 18.72 5.72 -24.01
N GLU A 120 18.71 6.78 -24.82
CA GLU A 120 19.53 7.98 -24.57
C GLU A 120 19.23 8.61 -23.22
N CYS A 121 17.96 8.62 -22.82
CA CYS A 121 17.56 9.10 -21.50
C CYS A 121 18.20 8.26 -20.39
N LEU A 122 18.12 6.93 -20.47
CA LEU A 122 18.73 6.04 -19.48
C LEU A 122 20.25 6.11 -19.47
N GLU A 123 20.91 6.23 -20.62
CA GLU A 123 22.35 6.39 -20.74
C GLU A 123 22.83 7.71 -20.11
N LEU A 124 22.06 8.79 -20.32
CA LEU A 124 22.34 10.08 -19.70
C LEU A 124 22.31 9.98 -18.17
N TYR A 125 21.23 9.39 -17.63
CA TYR A 125 21.08 9.25 -16.18
C TYR A 125 22.05 8.25 -15.57
N ALA A 126 22.39 7.17 -16.28
CA ALA A 126 23.44 6.24 -15.85
C ALA A 126 24.78 6.94 -15.55
N GLY A 127 25.10 8.00 -16.31
CA GLY A 127 26.32 8.80 -16.11
C GLY A 127 26.39 9.53 -14.76
N TYR A 128 25.29 9.66 -14.02
CA TYR A 128 25.28 10.26 -12.69
C TYR A 128 25.68 9.29 -11.56
N TYR A 129 25.66 7.98 -11.82
CA TYR A 129 25.89 6.95 -10.82
C TYR A 129 27.28 6.31 -11.00
N PRO A 130 27.98 5.97 -9.90
CA PRO A 130 29.30 5.36 -9.98
C PRO A 130 29.28 3.92 -10.49
N LYS A 131 28.17 3.19 -10.28
CA LYS A 131 27.97 1.80 -10.69
C LYS A 131 26.53 1.61 -11.16
N PRO A 132 26.15 2.18 -12.32
CA PRO A 132 24.79 2.04 -12.83
C PRO A 132 24.53 0.59 -13.27
N ARG A 133 23.25 0.18 -13.22
CA ARG A 133 22.80 -1.05 -13.82
C ARG A 133 22.90 -0.95 -15.36
N PRO A 134 23.24 -2.02 -16.07
CA PRO A 134 23.25 -2.01 -17.53
C PRO A 134 21.91 -1.55 -18.11
N VAL A 135 21.92 -0.54 -18.99
CA VAL A 135 20.69 0.04 -19.59
C VAL A 135 19.81 -1.03 -20.23
N GLN A 136 20.41 -2.03 -20.87
CA GLN A 136 19.67 -3.11 -21.50
C GLN A 136 18.85 -3.93 -20.49
N GLU A 137 19.40 -4.24 -19.33
CA GLU A 137 18.71 -4.94 -18.25
C GLU A 137 17.55 -4.09 -17.71
N VAL A 138 17.77 -2.79 -17.50
CA VAL A 138 16.71 -1.90 -17.03
C VAL A 138 15.55 -1.82 -18.03
N LEU A 139 15.86 -1.72 -19.34
CA LEU A 139 14.85 -1.75 -20.40
C LEU A 139 14.03 -3.06 -20.42
N GLU A 140 14.65 -4.18 -20.10
CA GLU A 140 13.98 -5.48 -19.98
C GLU A 140 13.07 -5.53 -18.75
N LEU A 141 13.58 -5.08 -17.60
CA LEU A 141 12.86 -5.06 -16.32
C LEU A 141 11.55 -4.24 -16.41
N VAL A 142 11.59 -3.08 -17.07
CA VAL A 142 10.40 -2.25 -17.23
C VAL A 142 9.58 -2.55 -18.49
N GLY A 143 9.97 -3.57 -19.28
CA GLY A 143 9.26 -4.00 -20.50
C GLY A 143 9.30 -2.98 -21.64
N LEU A 144 10.38 -2.19 -21.73
CA LEU A 144 10.56 -1.16 -22.77
C LEU A 144 11.63 -1.52 -23.82
N LYS A 145 12.15 -2.75 -23.83
CA LYS A 145 13.18 -3.18 -24.79
C LYS A 145 12.82 -2.88 -26.25
N ALA A 146 11.59 -3.20 -26.68
CA ALA A 146 11.11 -2.93 -28.04
C ALA A 146 10.87 -1.45 -28.33
N LYS A 147 10.87 -0.59 -27.31
CA LYS A 147 10.62 0.85 -27.40
C LYS A 147 11.87 1.69 -27.09
N ALA A 148 13.02 1.06 -26.89
CA ALA A 148 14.28 1.72 -26.50
C ALA A 148 14.66 2.90 -27.41
N ASN A 149 14.36 2.82 -28.69
CA ASN A 149 14.69 3.86 -29.67
C ASN A 149 13.54 4.84 -29.97
N LEU A 150 12.40 4.73 -29.27
CA LEU A 150 11.33 5.73 -29.37
C LEU A 150 11.65 6.95 -28.50
N ARG A 151 11.33 8.14 -29.03
CA ARG A 151 11.45 9.40 -28.29
C ARG A 151 10.38 9.49 -27.19
N GLY A 152 10.71 10.18 -26.09
CA GLY A 152 9.79 10.42 -24.97
C GLY A 152 8.45 11.00 -25.40
N SER A 153 8.44 11.90 -26.40
CA SER A 153 7.23 12.51 -26.97
C SER A 153 6.27 11.51 -27.66
N HIS A 154 6.75 10.33 -28.03
CA HIS A 154 5.94 9.31 -28.74
C HIS A 154 5.49 8.17 -27.82
N LEU A 155 5.75 8.27 -26.52
CA LEU A 155 5.34 7.28 -25.53
C LEU A 155 3.94 7.56 -25.02
N SER A 156 3.15 6.49 -24.78
CA SER A 156 1.90 6.61 -24.02
C SER A 156 2.20 6.95 -22.55
N GLY A 157 1.21 7.46 -21.80
CA GLY A 157 1.38 7.80 -20.38
C GLY A 157 1.90 6.63 -19.54
N GLY A 158 1.36 5.42 -19.77
CA GLY A 158 1.87 4.21 -19.10
C GLY A 158 3.32 3.85 -19.48
N GLN A 159 3.72 4.10 -20.75
CA GLN A 159 5.12 3.91 -21.17
C GLN A 159 6.03 4.97 -20.57
N GLN A 160 5.61 6.22 -20.46
CA GLN A 160 6.34 7.27 -19.78
C GLN A 160 6.56 6.91 -18.31
N ARG A 161 5.52 6.42 -17.61
CA ARG A 161 5.64 5.98 -16.22
C ARG A 161 6.63 4.83 -16.04
N ARG A 162 6.70 3.90 -17.00
CA ARG A 162 7.72 2.83 -17.02
C ARG A 162 9.15 3.40 -17.20
N VAL A 163 9.31 4.47 -17.96
CA VAL A 163 10.60 5.17 -18.06
C VAL A 163 10.96 5.84 -16.74
N ASP A 164 9.99 6.43 -16.03
CA ASP A 164 10.25 7.03 -14.71
C ASP A 164 10.76 5.98 -13.72
N VAL A 165 10.14 4.79 -13.71
CA VAL A 165 10.62 3.67 -12.89
C VAL A 165 12.01 3.20 -13.36
N ALA A 166 12.25 3.14 -14.67
CA ALA A 166 13.57 2.80 -15.22
C ALA A 166 14.67 3.79 -14.77
N LEU A 167 14.36 5.09 -14.75
CA LEU A 167 15.26 6.14 -14.26
C LEU A 167 15.56 6.01 -12.77
N ALA A 168 14.57 5.63 -11.96
CA ALA A 168 14.77 5.34 -10.55
C ALA A 168 15.66 4.10 -10.33
N LEU A 169 15.59 3.09 -11.22
CA LEU A 169 16.33 1.84 -11.12
C LEU A 169 17.75 1.90 -11.70
N ILE A 170 18.06 2.87 -12.57
CA ILE A 170 19.33 2.90 -13.30
C ILE A 170 20.54 2.97 -12.37
N GLY A 171 20.41 3.59 -11.20
CA GLY A 171 21.44 3.66 -10.17
C GLY A 171 21.63 2.39 -9.36
N ASP A 172 20.83 1.34 -9.59
CA ASP A 172 20.78 0.10 -8.81
C ASP A 172 20.47 0.33 -7.30
N PRO A 173 19.43 1.11 -6.95
CA PRO A 173 19.15 1.51 -5.58
C PRO A 173 18.81 0.31 -4.68
N GLU A 174 19.00 0.46 -3.36
CA GLU A 174 18.56 -0.48 -2.33
C GLU A 174 17.07 -0.26 -1.98
N LEU A 175 16.62 1.01 -2.00
CA LEU A 175 15.27 1.45 -1.67
C LEU A 175 14.68 2.27 -2.81
N VAL A 176 13.43 1.99 -3.18
CA VAL A 176 12.69 2.73 -4.21
C VAL A 176 11.42 3.32 -3.61
N PHE A 177 11.25 4.63 -3.73
CA PHE A 177 10.02 5.34 -3.40
C PHE A 177 9.15 5.46 -4.65
N LEU A 178 7.87 5.07 -4.53
CA LEU A 178 6.87 5.14 -5.58
C LEU A 178 5.67 5.94 -5.07
N ASP A 179 5.57 7.21 -5.46
CA ASP A 179 4.45 8.05 -5.03
C ASP A 179 3.30 7.94 -6.04
N GLU A 180 2.21 7.27 -5.61
CA GLU A 180 0.99 7.01 -6.38
C GLU A 180 1.26 6.53 -7.83
N PRO A 181 1.98 5.42 -8.02
CA PRO A 181 2.56 5.03 -9.32
C PRO A 181 1.53 4.71 -10.40
N THR A 182 0.29 4.37 -10.04
CA THR A 182 -0.74 3.93 -10.99
C THR A 182 -1.91 4.91 -11.13
N THR A 183 -1.80 6.09 -10.53
CA THR A 183 -2.83 7.13 -10.63
C THR A 183 -3.07 7.52 -12.08
N GLY A 184 -4.34 7.49 -12.51
CA GLY A 184 -4.76 7.79 -13.87
C GLY A 184 -4.60 6.65 -14.89
N PHE A 185 -4.19 5.46 -14.46
CA PHE A 185 -4.09 4.30 -15.33
C PHE A 185 -5.44 3.61 -15.54
N ASP A 186 -5.66 3.09 -16.74
CA ASP A 186 -6.72 2.11 -16.98
C ASP A 186 -6.41 0.77 -16.26
N PRO A 187 -7.42 -0.12 -16.08
CA PRO A 187 -7.23 -1.36 -15.33
C PRO A 187 -6.12 -2.29 -15.91
N SER A 188 -5.91 -2.27 -17.22
CA SER A 188 -4.87 -3.09 -17.87
C SER A 188 -3.47 -2.53 -17.60
N ALA A 189 -3.31 -1.22 -17.76
CA ALA A 189 -2.06 -0.53 -17.47
C ALA A 189 -1.67 -0.67 -15.99
N ARG A 190 -2.67 -0.61 -15.07
CA ARG A 190 -2.46 -0.79 -13.64
C ARG A 190 -1.92 -2.19 -13.31
N ARG A 191 -2.53 -3.25 -13.84
CA ARG A 191 -2.03 -4.63 -13.64
C ARG A 191 -0.59 -4.80 -14.12
N SER A 192 -0.29 -4.27 -15.31
CA SER A 192 1.06 -4.31 -15.84
C SER A 192 2.08 -3.53 -15.01
N ALA A 193 1.66 -2.44 -14.35
CA ALA A 193 2.51 -1.72 -13.40
C ALA A 193 2.72 -2.53 -12.12
N TRP A 194 1.69 -3.21 -11.62
CA TRP A 194 1.81 -4.10 -10.45
C TRP A 194 2.79 -5.24 -10.68
N GLU A 195 2.71 -5.92 -11.84
CA GLU A 195 3.67 -6.96 -12.21
C GLU A 195 5.12 -6.43 -12.22
N MET A 196 5.32 -5.22 -12.72
CA MET A 196 6.63 -4.56 -12.72
C MET A 196 7.10 -4.25 -11.30
N ILE A 197 6.23 -3.70 -10.43
CA ILE A 197 6.57 -3.36 -9.03
C ILE A 197 6.87 -4.63 -8.23
N ASP A 198 6.08 -5.69 -8.40
CA ASP A 198 6.34 -6.98 -7.76
C ASP A 198 7.68 -7.59 -8.23
N GLY A 199 8.03 -7.36 -9.48
CA GLY A 199 9.34 -7.72 -10.02
C GLY A 199 10.53 -7.10 -9.27
N LEU A 200 10.36 -5.92 -8.65
CA LEU A 200 11.41 -5.28 -7.84
C LEU A 200 11.71 -6.08 -6.56
N ARG A 201 10.71 -6.72 -5.97
CA ARG A 201 10.88 -7.64 -4.84
C ARG A 201 11.80 -8.80 -5.21
N ASN A 202 11.62 -9.39 -6.40
CA ASN A 202 12.45 -10.49 -6.88
C ASN A 202 13.92 -10.06 -7.11
N LEU A 203 14.17 -8.77 -7.28
CA LEU A 203 15.51 -8.18 -7.35
C LEU A 203 16.09 -7.87 -5.97
N GLY A 204 15.38 -8.20 -4.87
CA GLY A 204 15.79 -7.90 -3.50
C GLY A 204 15.69 -6.42 -3.13
N LYS A 205 14.93 -5.61 -3.89
CA LYS A 205 14.75 -4.18 -3.60
C LYS A 205 13.71 -3.98 -2.51
N THR A 206 13.93 -2.98 -1.67
CA THR A 206 12.91 -2.46 -0.77
C THR A 206 12.07 -1.45 -1.53
N VAL A 207 10.75 -1.51 -1.40
CA VAL A 207 9.84 -0.56 -2.05
C VAL A 207 8.99 0.13 -1.00
N PHE A 208 8.98 1.46 -1.01
CA PHE A 208 8.04 2.27 -0.26
C PHE A 208 7.01 2.85 -1.22
N LEU A 209 5.78 2.36 -1.14
CA LEU A 209 4.69 2.70 -2.05
C LEU A 209 3.67 3.58 -1.34
N THR A 210 3.26 4.70 -1.93
CA THR A 210 2.05 5.41 -1.51
C THR A 210 0.91 5.13 -2.45
N THR A 211 -0.28 4.99 -1.93
CA THR A 211 -1.50 4.84 -2.74
C THR A 211 -2.75 5.26 -1.96
N HIS A 212 -3.81 5.55 -2.69
CA HIS A 212 -5.17 5.65 -2.16
C HIS A 212 -6.07 4.52 -2.69
N TYR A 213 -5.52 3.61 -3.52
CA TYR A 213 -6.21 2.43 -4.04
C TYR A 213 -5.98 1.22 -3.13
N MET A 214 -7.06 0.65 -2.61
CA MET A 214 -6.99 -0.50 -1.69
C MET A 214 -6.63 -1.78 -2.42
N ASP A 215 -7.11 -1.95 -3.67
CA ASP A 215 -6.76 -3.06 -4.55
C ASP A 215 -5.25 -3.11 -4.86
N GLU A 216 -4.60 -1.95 -5.03
CA GLU A 216 -3.15 -1.86 -5.20
C GLU A 216 -2.39 -2.27 -3.94
N ALA A 217 -2.82 -1.76 -2.78
CA ALA A 217 -2.23 -2.12 -1.51
C ALA A 217 -2.40 -3.61 -1.21
N GLU A 218 -3.58 -4.19 -1.50
CA GLU A 218 -3.86 -5.62 -1.30
C GLU A 218 -3.03 -6.52 -2.23
N ALA A 219 -2.81 -6.08 -3.48
CA ALA A 219 -2.08 -6.86 -4.48
C ALA A 219 -0.55 -6.86 -4.28
N LEU A 220 0.02 -5.76 -3.78
CA LEU A 220 1.46 -5.55 -3.78
C LEU A 220 2.11 -5.62 -2.40
N ALA A 221 1.42 -5.17 -1.35
CA ALA A 221 2.06 -4.93 -0.08
C ALA A 221 2.38 -6.21 0.70
N ASP A 222 3.57 -6.27 1.28
CA ASP A 222 3.87 -7.18 2.38
C ASP A 222 3.31 -6.65 3.70
N ARG A 223 3.39 -5.31 3.89
CA ARG A 223 2.79 -4.59 5.02
C ARG A 223 2.20 -3.26 4.57
N ILE A 224 1.12 -2.88 5.23
CA ILE A 224 0.38 -1.65 4.98
C ILE A 224 0.33 -0.84 6.27
N ALA A 225 0.61 0.46 6.19
CA ALA A 225 0.24 1.42 7.21
C ALA A 225 -0.87 2.33 6.67
N VAL A 226 -1.97 2.43 7.40
CA VAL A 226 -3.09 3.32 7.07
C VAL A 226 -2.89 4.66 7.73
N LEU A 227 -2.79 5.70 6.90
CA LEU A 227 -2.60 7.08 7.34
C LEU A 227 -3.91 7.86 7.28
N ARG A 228 -4.26 8.53 8.40
CA ARG A 228 -5.42 9.42 8.50
C ARG A 228 -5.07 10.65 9.32
N GLY A 229 -5.30 11.84 8.76
CA GLY A 229 -5.10 13.11 9.46
C GLY A 229 -3.72 13.28 10.09
N GLY A 230 -2.66 12.80 9.41
CA GLY A 230 -1.27 12.92 9.85
C GLY A 230 -0.81 11.87 10.86
N THR A 231 -1.61 10.83 11.14
CA THR A 231 -1.25 9.74 12.06
C THR A 231 -1.46 8.38 11.42
N ILE A 232 -0.67 7.38 11.81
CA ILE A 232 -0.93 5.98 11.46
C ILE A 232 -2.04 5.46 12.39
N VAL A 233 -3.14 5.00 11.79
CA VAL A 233 -4.30 4.48 12.54
C VAL A 233 -4.33 2.96 12.59
N ALA A 234 -3.66 2.28 11.67
CA ALA A 234 -3.50 0.82 11.67
C ALA A 234 -2.25 0.44 10.87
N GLU A 235 -1.62 -0.67 11.24
CA GLU A 235 -0.51 -1.29 10.52
C GLU A 235 -0.63 -2.81 10.58
N GLY A 236 -0.29 -3.49 9.50
CA GLY A 236 -0.35 -4.95 9.40
C GLY A 236 -0.09 -5.45 7.99
N THR A 237 -0.16 -6.77 7.79
CA THR A 237 -0.21 -7.35 6.44
C THR A 237 -1.59 -7.14 5.82
N PRO A 238 -1.77 -7.26 4.50
CA PRO A 238 -3.10 -7.20 3.89
C PRO A 238 -4.12 -8.14 4.54
N GLY A 239 -3.68 -9.30 5.01
CA GLY A 239 -4.54 -10.29 5.67
C GLY A 239 -4.86 -10.01 7.14
N THR A 240 -4.04 -9.23 7.85
CA THR A 240 -4.16 -8.98 9.30
C THR A 240 -4.56 -7.56 9.65
N LEU A 241 -4.50 -6.63 8.68
CA LEU A 241 -4.77 -5.21 8.91
C LEU A 241 -6.14 -4.99 9.56
N GLY A 242 -6.16 -4.20 10.64
CA GLY A 242 -7.38 -3.88 11.38
C GLY A 242 -8.08 -5.10 12.01
N GLY A 243 -7.39 -6.22 12.21
CA GLY A 243 -7.97 -7.45 12.76
C GLY A 243 -8.72 -8.30 11.73
N ARG A 244 -8.48 -8.10 10.43
CA ARG A 244 -9.12 -8.82 9.32
C ARG A 244 -8.99 -10.34 9.44
N ASP A 245 -7.88 -10.84 9.98
CA ASP A 245 -7.63 -12.26 10.23
C ASP A 245 -8.58 -12.86 11.29
N ARG A 246 -9.11 -12.03 12.19
CA ARG A 246 -10.04 -12.40 13.26
C ARG A 246 -11.48 -11.98 12.97
N ALA A 247 -11.71 -11.26 11.89
CA ALA A 247 -13.04 -10.82 11.50
C ALA A 247 -13.86 -12.01 11.02
N SER A 248 -15.14 -12.02 11.38
CA SER A 248 -16.11 -13.00 10.90
C SER A 248 -16.19 -13.00 9.38
N TYR A 249 -16.42 -14.18 8.79
CA TYR A 249 -16.66 -14.30 7.37
C TYR A 249 -17.98 -13.63 6.98
N GLN A 250 -17.99 -13.05 5.81
CA GLN A 250 -19.18 -12.48 5.18
C GLN A 250 -19.71 -13.46 4.14
N ILE A 251 -20.98 -13.87 4.33
CA ILE A 251 -21.73 -14.71 3.40
C ILE A 251 -22.78 -13.82 2.77
N SER A 252 -22.65 -13.55 1.48
CA SER A 252 -23.61 -12.73 0.75
C SER A 252 -24.29 -13.54 -0.36
N PHE A 253 -25.56 -13.29 -0.58
CA PHE A 253 -26.36 -13.89 -1.67
C PHE A 253 -27.52 -12.99 -2.04
N THR A 254 -28.07 -13.21 -3.22
CA THR A 254 -29.31 -12.57 -3.66
C THR A 254 -30.48 -13.51 -3.34
N ALA A 255 -31.36 -13.04 -2.46
CA ALA A 255 -32.58 -13.75 -2.10
C ALA A 255 -33.65 -13.53 -3.19
N PRO A 256 -34.42 -14.59 -3.60
CA PRO A 256 -35.50 -14.45 -4.54
C PRO A 256 -36.61 -13.53 -4.02
N ASP A 257 -37.44 -13.01 -4.94
CA ASP A 257 -38.60 -12.22 -4.58
C ASP A 257 -39.58 -12.98 -3.71
N GLY A 258 -40.16 -12.27 -2.74
CA GLY A 258 -41.15 -12.82 -1.84
C GLY A 258 -40.60 -13.65 -0.69
N VAL A 259 -39.27 -13.77 -0.56
CA VAL A 259 -38.68 -14.42 0.61
C VAL A 259 -38.88 -13.57 1.85
N ALA A 260 -39.54 -14.12 2.86
CA ALA A 260 -39.62 -13.50 4.17
C ALA A 260 -38.26 -13.65 4.85
N LEU A 261 -37.43 -12.56 4.87
CA LEU A 261 -36.10 -12.56 5.47
C LEU A 261 -36.06 -13.00 6.94
N ALA A 262 -37.19 -12.89 7.63
CA ALA A 262 -37.37 -13.42 9.00
C ALA A 262 -37.37 -14.95 9.08
N GLN A 263 -37.51 -15.66 7.96
CA GLN A 263 -37.49 -17.13 7.89
C GLN A 263 -36.12 -17.70 7.57
N LEU A 264 -35.11 -16.84 7.37
CA LEU A 264 -33.73 -17.27 7.20
C LEU A 264 -33.24 -18.04 8.45
N PRO A 265 -32.53 -19.16 8.27
CA PRO A 265 -32.06 -19.97 9.40
C PRO A 265 -31.00 -19.24 10.24
N VAL A 266 -30.38 -18.20 9.67
CA VAL A 266 -29.41 -17.33 10.35
C VAL A 266 -29.82 -15.88 10.08
N PRO A 267 -29.85 -15.03 11.13
CA PRO A 267 -30.28 -13.64 10.97
C PRO A 267 -29.30 -12.88 10.08
N PRO A 268 -29.79 -12.07 9.13
CA PRO A 268 -28.91 -11.25 8.30
C PRO A 268 -28.32 -10.09 9.13
N LYS A 269 -27.06 -9.74 8.87
CA LYS A 269 -26.44 -8.51 9.38
C LYS A 269 -27.02 -7.28 8.71
N SER A 270 -27.19 -7.36 7.40
CA SER A 270 -27.79 -6.29 6.60
C SER A 270 -28.49 -6.84 5.36
N THR A 271 -29.40 -6.04 4.84
CA THR A 271 -30.08 -6.31 3.59
C THR A 271 -30.13 -5.05 2.75
N SER A 272 -29.97 -5.18 1.42
CA SER A 272 -30.03 -4.06 0.50
C SER A 272 -30.86 -4.42 -0.75
N PRO A 273 -31.64 -3.48 -1.31
CA PRO A 273 -32.34 -3.70 -2.58
C PRO A 273 -31.36 -4.01 -3.72
N HIS A 274 -31.69 -5.00 -4.55
CA HIS A 274 -30.90 -5.36 -5.73
C HIS A 274 -31.85 -5.64 -6.91
N GLY A 275 -32.26 -4.60 -7.63
CA GLY A 275 -33.33 -4.67 -8.62
C GLY A 275 -34.67 -5.03 -7.96
N GLU A 276 -35.32 -6.10 -8.45
CA GLU A 276 -36.53 -6.66 -7.86
C GLU A 276 -36.24 -7.63 -6.70
N SER A 277 -34.98 -7.99 -6.47
CA SER A 277 -34.51 -8.93 -5.44
C SER A 277 -33.86 -8.22 -4.26
N THR A 278 -33.51 -8.96 -3.20
CA THR A 278 -32.81 -8.44 -2.03
C THR A 278 -31.46 -9.12 -1.87
N ARG A 279 -30.38 -8.31 -1.82
CA ARG A 279 -29.07 -8.81 -1.41
C ARG A 279 -29.02 -8.95 0.10
N VAL A 280 -28.63 -10.11 0.57
CA VAL A 280 -28.52 -10.47 1.99
C VAL A 280 -27.05 -10.63 2.34
N LEU A 281 -26.63 -10.08 3.48
CA LEU A 281 -25.31 -10.25 4.07
C LEU A 281 -25.45 -10.88 5.46
N ILE A 282 -24.76 -11.99 5.68
CA ILE A 282 -24.65 -12.68 6.96
C ILE A 282 -23.20 -12.66 7.41
N GLU A 283 -22.94 -12.43 8.69
CA GLU A 283 -21.62 -12.64 9.30
C GLU A 283 -21.61 -13.93 10.11
N SER A 284 -20.55 -14.72 9.95
CA SER A 284 -20.41 -15.97 10.68
C SER A 284 -18.94 -16.36 10.90
N ASP A 285 -18.63 -16.85 12.08
CA ASP A 285 -17.37 -17.52 12.40
C ASP A 285 -17.45 -19.03 12.07
N GLN A 286 -18.65 -19.56 11.92
CA GLN A 286 -18.95 -20.96 11.62
C GLN A 286 -19.48 -21.10 10.19
N VAL A 287 -18.59 -20.87 9.21
CA VAL A 287 -18.96 -20.78 7.79
C VAL A 287 -19.68 -22.04 7.30
N MET A 288 -19.13 -23.22 7.63
CA MET A 288 -19.69 -24.48 7.11
C MET A 288 -21.07 -24.79 7.66
N GLU A 289 -21.28 -24.55 8.95
CA GLU A 289 -22.57 -24.71 9.60
C GLU A 289 -23.60 -23.73 9.03
N THR A 290 -23.18 -22.46 8.83
CA THR A 290 -24.05 -21.43 8.24
C THR A 290 -24.42 -21.77 6.80
N LEU A 291 -23.46 -22.21 5.99
CA LEU A 291 -23.74 -22.64 4.61
C LEU A 291 -24.65 -23.87 4.55
N GLN A 292 -24.44 -24.83 5.45
CA GLN A 292 -25.31 -26.01 5.54
C GLN A 292 -26.74 -25.60 5.89
N ALA A 293 -26.93 -24.74 6.88
CA ALA A 293 -28.25 -24.26 7.27
C ALA A 293 -28.91 -23.48 6.13
N LEU A 294 -28.21 -22.58 5.46
CA LEU A 294 -28.72 -21.81 4.33
C LEU A 294 -29.09 -22.71 3.14
N SER A 295 -28.22 -23.67 2.81
CA SER A 295 -28.47 -24.60 1.70
C SER A 295 -29.65 -25.53 2.00
N GLY A 296 -29.75 -26.07 3.22
CA GLY A 296 -30.85 -26.88 3.67
C GLY A 296 -32.17 -26.12 3.59
N TRP A 297 -32.23 -24.93 4.15
CA TRP A 297 -33.37 -24.03 4.09
C TRP A 297 -33.78 -23.71 2.64
N ALA A 298 -32.87 -23.40 1.77
CA ALA A 298 -33.11 -23.06 0.38
C ALA A 298 -33.72 -24.27 -0.39
N LEU A 299 -33.19 -25.49 -0.15
CA LEU A 299 -33.70 -26.71 -0.75
C LEU A 299 -35.12 -27.06 -0.26
N GLU A 300 -35.39 -26.92 1.04
CA GLU A 300 -36.67 -27.19 1.68
C GLU A 300 -37.79 -26.28 1.12
N HIS A 301 -37.45 -25.00 0.92
CA HIS A 301 -38.40 -24.00 0.40
C HIS A 301 -38.37 -23.88 -1.14
N ARG A 302 -37.54 -24.68 -1.82
CA ARG A 302 -37.32 -24.62 -3.28
C ARG A 302 -36.87 -23.24 -3.77
N TYR A 303 -36.13 -22.54 -2.95
CA TYR A 303 -35.49 -21.29 -3.34
C TYR A 303 -34.12 -21.53 -3.99
N GLN A 304 -33.77 -20.68 -4.95
CA GLN A 304 -32.43 -20.65 -5.53
C GLN A 304 -31.67 -19.43 -4.99
N LEU A 305 -30.61 -19.68 -4.25
CA LEU A 305 -29.71 -18.61 -3.81
C LEU A 305 -28.76 -18.28 -4.97
N THR A 306 -28.86 -17.07 -5.52
CA THR A 306 -28.00 -16.62 -6.60
C THR A 306 -26.87 -15.76 -6.02
N ASP A 307 -25.76 -15.66 -6.74
CA ASP A 307 -24.59 -14.85 -6.36
C ASP A 307 -24.05 -15.15 -4.95
N LEU A 308 -24.14 -16.41 -4.52
CA LEU A 308 -23.60 -16.85 -3.23
C LEU A 308 -22.08 -16.67 -3.21
N GLN A 309 -21.62 -15.84 -2.31
CA GLN A 309 -20.20 -15.55 -2.09
C GLN A 309 -19.87 -15.70 -0.61
N VAL A 310 -18.67 -16.21 -0.34
CA VAL A 310 -18.11 -16.32 1.01
C VAL A 310 -16.72 -15.71 0.99
N HIS A 311 -16.53 -14.65 1.73
CA HIS A 311 -15.25 -13.98 1.81
C HIS A 311 -15.05 -13.38 3.22
N ARG A 312 -13.81 -13.09 3.57
CA ARG A 312 -13.53 -12.19 4.70
C ARG A 312 -13.80 -10.76 4.28
N PRO A 313 -14.04 -9.85 5.24
CA PRO A 313 -14.19 -8.42 4.91
C PRO A 313 -13.06 -7.97 3.98
N ALA A 314 -13.41 -7.21 2.94
CA ALA A 314 -12.43 -6.62 2.04
C ALA A 314 -11.55 -5.62 2.79
N LEU A 315 -10.38 -5.30 2.23
CA LEU A 315 -9.52 -4.26 2.79
C LEU A 315 -10.26 -2.90 2.84
N GLU A 316 -11.16 -2.69 1.89
CA GLU A 316 -12.03 -1.51 1.82
C GLU A 316 -12.97 -1.40 3.03
N ASP A 317 -13.61 -2.50 3.44
CA ASP A 317 -14.51 -2.52 4.61
C ASP A 317 -13.75 -2.17 5.89
N VAL A 318 -12.54 -2.73 6.04
CA VAL A 318 -11.67 -2.44 7.18
C VAL A 318 -11.20 -0.98 7.16
N TYR A 319 -10.79 -0.50 6.00
CA TYR A 319 -10.37 0.89 5.83
C TYR A 319 -11.49 1.87 6.18
N LEU A 320 -12.71 1.65 5.69
CA LEU A 320 -13.88 2.48 6.02
C LEU A 320 -14.16 2.45 7.52
N ALA A 321 -14.15 1.28 8.15
CA ALA A 321 -14.33 1.16 9.59
C ALA A 321 -13.26 1.95 10.40
N LEU A 322 -12.00 1.93 9.95
CA LEU A 322 -10.91 2.68 10.57
C LEU A 322 -10.99 4.20 10.32
N THR A 323 -11.61 4.60 9.21
CA THR A 323 -11.64 6.01 8.77
C THR A 323 -12.96 6.71 9.06
N GLU A 324 -14.07 6.02 9.25
CA GLU A 324 -15.40 6.59 9.54
C GLU A 324 -15.71 6.68 11.03
N SER A 325 -15.01 5.91 11.90
CA SER A 325 -15.23 5.99 13.36
C SER A 325 -14.91 7.39 13.87
N PRO A 326 -15.89 8.11 14.47
CA PRO A 326 -15.63 9.38 15.13
C PRO A 326 -14.71 9.15 16.34
N ARG A 327 -13.68 9.98 16.50
CA ARG A 327 -12.84 10.05 17.71
C ARG A 327 -13.55 10.82 18.80
#